data_33c1a998fba87f6dfaf8ed089423649b
#
_entry.id   33c1a998fba87f6dfaf8ed089423649b
#
_cell.length_a   1.000
_cell.length_b   1.000
_cell.length_c   1.000
_cell.angle_alpha   90.00
_cell.angle_beta   90.00
_cell.angle_gamma   90.00
#
_symmetry.space_group_name_H-M   'P 1'
#
loop_
_entity.id
_entity.type
_entity.pdbx_description
1 polymer ?
#
loop_
_entity_poly.entity_id
_entity_poly.type
_entity_poly.pdbx_seq_one_letter_code
_entity_poly.pdbx_strand_id
1 'polypeptide(L)'
;MLYEKNIFKKNHKGMDIKFGLVYPNIYRTAMSSLGYNILYNQINERDNTLCERIIFPDTKSLESNTPSRYFDIISFSLQFEEDYFNVLEMLKNAEIPLKRKDRTKDDPLIIAGGPCATANPMPLSDYIDIFIIGEAENIINRFLDKYLETGDKNLERFLTLPGIYIPEYDNKVKINIIENMDDAYHITEPIMSKSDDENYQSIFNNSIMLNVSRGCTRGCRFCMSSYLYRPMRQTDYRKLIDIAIKSRENTGLNKVTLIGAAVSDYGDLDKLIPGLEREGFQISTPSLRIESITKETLESLKRSGLKTITIAPESIDRLRKVINKEILEEQIFTVIKNAVELDFKIKLYFLIGIPGETIDDIKDLCEYMKKIAKMHYNVRNVKFSVNPVIPKPHTPLQWEPYDFKDIKKKTRYIKKEMKDYNIKCESPKKGLIQYILSCGNRGIGAIIEKSLTKQPTLKEWKEIMPKYNIDDPLPWNNIDVGVNEKFLKIENKRLRNLKQTPWCETGLCYNCGACEK
;
A
#
# COMPACT_ATOMS: atom_id res chain seq x y z
N MET A 1 -23.18 9.84 -12.66
CA MET A 1 -23.72 10.01 -11.28
C MET A 1 -23.33 8.79 -10.49
N LEU A 2 -22.72 8.95 -9.32
CA LEU A 2 -22.41 7.83 -8.45
C LEU A 2 -23.71 7.18 -7.96
N TYR A 3 -23.82 5.88 -8.15
CA TYR A 3 -24.98 5.10 -7.70
C TYR A 3 -24.48 3.85 -6.98
N GLU A 4 -24.74 3.77 -5.67
CA GLU A 4 -24.26 2.71 -4.81
C GLU A 4 -25.39 2.03 -4.03
N LYS A 5 -25.20 0.75 -3.71
CA LYS A 5 -25.91 0.09 -2.61
C LYS A 5 -25.01 0.16 -1.38
N ASN A 6 -25.39 0.99 -0.42
CA ASN A 6 -24.76 1.14 0.89
C ASN A 6 -25.82 0.83 1.96
N ILE A 7 -25.43 0.02 2.96
CA ILE A 7 -26.33 -0.39 4.05
C ILE A 7 -26.46 0.70 5.12
N PHE A 8 -25.42 1.52 5.31
CA PHE A 8 -25.41 2.54 6.34
C PHE A 8 -26.17 3.78 5.89
N LYS A 9 -27.32 4.03 6.53
CA LYS A 9 -28.17 5.19 6.31
C LYS A 9 -28.41 5.91 7.63
N LYS A 10 -27.36 6.56 8.12
CA LYS A 10 -27.41 7.33 9.36
C LYS A 10 -27.71 8.80 9.10
N ASN A 11 -28.28 9.48 10.10
CA ASN A 11 -28.56 10.91 10.05
C ASN A 11 -27.61 11.63 11.01
N HIS A 12 -27.19 12.84 10.68
CA HIS A 12 -26.38 13.70 11.53
C HIS A 12 -27.04 14.04 12.89
N LYS A 13 -28.37 14.03 12.95
CA LYS A 13 -29.11 14.28 14.22
C LYS A 13 -28.94 13.12 15.17
N GLY A 14 -28.52 13.42 16.40
CA GLY A 14 -28.38 12.43 17.47
C GLY A 14 -27.09 11.62 17.43
N MET A 15 -26.14 11.98 16.57
CA MET A 15 -24.81 11.38 16.58
C MET A 15 -23.88 12.21 17.47
N ASP A 16 -23.16 11.51 18.36
CA ASP A 16 -22.19 12.13 19.26
C ASP A 16 -20.89 12.46 18.53
N ILE A 17 -20.54 11.67 17.49
CA ILE A 17 -19.37 11.88 16.66
C ILE A 17 -19.76 11.85 15.17
N LYS A 18 -19.32 12.85 14.43
CA LYS A 18 -19.35 12.90 12.96
C LYS A 18 -17.92 12.72 12.46
N PHE A 19 -17.69 11.59 11.84
CA PHE A 19 -16.37 11.17 11.38
C PHE A 19 -16.28 11.25 9.85
N GLY A 20 -15.41 12.10 9.31
CA GLY A 20 -15.11 12.20 7.90
C GLY A 20 -13.92 11.30 7.55
N LEU A 21 -14.17 10.17 6.88
CA LEU A 21 -13.13 9.26 6.41
C LEU A 21 -12.67 9.66 5.01
N VAL A 22 -11.46 10.23 4.93
CA VAL A 22 -10.93 10.82 3.70
C VAL A 22 -9.98 9.88 2.97
N TYR A 23 -10.20 9.70 1.68
CA TYR A 23 -9.24 9.08 0.79
C TYR A 23 -8.69 10.14 -0.17
N PRO A 24 -7.41 10.55 -0.03
CA PRO A 24 -6.85 11.65 -0.82
C PRO A 24 -6.44 11.21 -2.23
N ASN A 25 -7.25 10.39 -2.88
CA ASN A 25 -7.11 9.94 -4.25
C ASN A 25 -8.50 9.61 -4.84
N ILE A 26 -8.55 9.15 -6.09
CA ILE A 26 -9.81 8.93 -6.81
C ILE A 26 -10.66 7.79 -6.21
N TYR A 27 -11.96 7.84 -6.45
CA TYR A 27 -12.97 6.87 -6.00
C TYR A 27 -12.56 5.42 -6.28
N ARG A 28 -12.09 5.13 -7.50
CA ARG A 28 -11.68 3.78 -7.92
C ARG A 28 -10.62 3.17 -7.00
N THR A 29 -9.65 3.96 -6.57
CA THR A 29 -8.59 3.50 -5.64
C THR A 29 -9.11 3.40 -4.20
N ALA A 30 -9.94 4.33 -3.76
CA ALA A 30 -10.56 4.31 -2.44
C ALA A 30 -11.38 3.03 -2.22
N MET A 31 -12.27 2.71 -3.14
CA MET A 31 -13.12 1.53 -3.05
C MET A 31 -12.38 0.21 -3.28
N SER A 32 -11.13 0.26 -3.73
CA SER A 32 -10.23 -0.90 -3.83
C SER A 32 -9.35 -1.09 -2.59
N SER A 33 -9.35 -0.13 -1.67
CA SER A 33 -8.59 -0.20 -0.42
C SER A 33 -9.40 -0.92 0.66
N LEU A 34 -8.99 -2.16 0.98
CA LEU A 34 -9.69 -2.97 1.99
C LEU A 34 -9.70 -2.28 3.35
N GLY A 35 -8.55 -1.76 3.83
CA GLY A 35 -8.45 -1.08 5.12
C GLY A 35 -9.36 0.16 5.22
N TYR A 36 -9.50 0.94 4.14
CA TYR A 36 -10.42 2.07 4.08
C TYR A 36 -11.88 1.63 4.25
N ASN A 37 -12.28 0.57 3.54
CA ASN A 37 -13.63 0.03 3.62
C ASN A 37 -13.91 -0.64 4.98
N ILE A 38 -12.91 -1.31 5.58
CA ILE A 38 -13.02 -1.87 6.93
C ILE A 38 -13.33 -0.77 7.95
N LEU A 39 -12.55 0.31 7.97
CA LEU A 39 -12.76 1.42 8.90
C LEU A 39 -14.13 2.08 8.71
N TYR A 40 -14.56 2.29 7.47
CA TYR A 40 -15.88 2.83 7.17
C TYR A 40 -17.00 1.98 7.77
N ASN A 41 -16.94 0.65 7.58
CA ASN A 41 -17.93 -0.28 8.11
C ASN A 41 -17.90 -0.31 9.63
N GLN A 42 -16.72 -0.54 10.22
CA GLN A 42 -16.54 -0.70 11.66
C GLN A 42 -16.95 0.54 12.46
N ILE A 43 -16.64 1.75 11.97
CA ILE A 43 -17.04 2.99 12.62
C ILE A 43 -18.56 3.17 12.53
N ASN A 44 -19.17 2.80 11.40
CA ASN A 44 -20.62 2.91 11.22
C ASN A 44 -21.42 1.81 11.98
N GLU A 45 -20.82 0.75 12.47
CA GLU A 45 -21.48 -0.19 13.38
C GLU A 45 -21.78 0.42 14.77
N ARG A 46 -21.09 1.49 15.15
CA ARG A 46 -21.35 2.20 16.42
C ARG A 46 -22.65 3.00 16.32
N ASP A 47 -23.55 2.86 17.27
CA ASP A 47 -24.84 3.55 17.28
C ASP A 47 -24.73 5.07 17.38
N ASN A 48 -23.68 5.56 18.08
CA ASN A 48 -23.47 6.96 18.39
C ASN A 48 -22.51 7.69 17.46
N THR A 49 -22.03 7.03 16.39
CA THR A 49 -21.05 7.61 15.46
C THR A 49 -21.58 7.53 14.02
N LEU A 50 -21.47 8.62 13.31
CA LEU A 50 -21.68 8.69 11.85
C LEU A 50 -20.32 8.77 11.17
N CYS A 51 -20.02 7.84 10.26
CA CYS A 51 -18.87 7.89 9.39
C CYS A 51 -19.31 8.11 7.95
N GLU A 52 -18.81 9.18 7.31
CA GLU A 52 -19.04 9.46 5.90
C GLU A 52 -17.74 9.54 5.12
N ARG A 53 -17.78 9.16 3.84
CA ARG A 53 -16.61 9.11 2.97
C ARG A 53 -16.41 10.43 2.25
N ILE A 54 -15.17 10.90 2.23
CA ILE A 54 -14.76 12.09 1.48
C ILE A 54 -13.62 11.67 0.54
N ILE A 55 -13.77 11.88 -0.75
CA ILE A 55 -12.86 11.37 -1.76
C ILE A 55 -12.37 12.52 -2.66
N PHE A 56 -11.04 12.62 -2.83
CA PHE A 56 -10.42 13.63 -3.69
C PHE A 56 -10.99 13.59 -5.12
N PRO A 57 -11.25 14.76 -5.75
CA PRO A 57 -10.90 16.11 -5.30
C PRO A 57 -11.98 16.81 -4.43
N ASP A 58 -13.08 16.13 -4.10
CA ASP A 58 -14.17 16.73 -3.35
C ASP A 58 -13.78 16.98 -1.89
N THR A 59 -14.39 18.02 -1.29
CA THR A 59 -14.29 18.36 0.13
C THR A 59 -15.60 18.19 0.87
N LYS A 60 -16.55 17.51 0.24
CA LYS A 60 -17.84 17.14 0.81
C LYS A 60 -17.97 15.62 0.83
N SER A 61 -18.75 15.14 1.80
CA SER A 61 -19.01 13.71 1.91
C SER A 61 -19.87 13.17 0.77
N LEU A 62 -19.66 11.89 0.45
CA LEU A 62 -20.44 11.19 -0.59
C LEU A 62 -21.88 10.91 -0.14
N GLU A 63 -22.10 10.61 1.14
CA GLU A 63 -23.39 10.18 1.68
C GLU A 63 -24.38 11.34 1.80
N SER A 64 -23.99 12.42 2.46
CA SER A 64 -24.88 13.56 2.78
C SER A 64 -24.53 14.86 2.10
N ASN A 65 -23.42 14.90 1.33
CA ASN A 65 -22.87 16.13 0.74
C ASN A 65 -22.49 17.20 1.79
N THR A 66 -22.17 16.75 3.02
CA THR A 66 -21.74 17.63 4.11
C THR A 66 -20.30 18.08 3.89
N PRO A 67 -20.02 19.41 3.99
CA PRO A 67 -18.64 19.90 3.89
C PRO A 67 -17.75 19.39 5.03
N SER A 68 -16.49 19.04 4.71
CA SER A 68 -15.52 18.43 5.64
C SER A 68 -15.35 19.18 6.95
N ARG A 69 -15.42 20.50 6.93
CA ARG A 69 -15.23 21.34 8.13
C ARG A 69 -16.33 21.18 9.20
N TYR A 70 -17.44 20.52 8.88
CA TYR A 70 -18.53 20.27 9.84
C TYR A 70 -18.50 18.88 10.48
N PHE A 71 -17.44 18.12 10.22
CA PHE A 71 -17.16 16.89 10.94
C PHE A 71 -16.32 17.18 12.21
N ASP A 72 -16.47 16.34 13.22
CA ASP A 72 -15.70 16.45 14.45
C ASP A 72 -14.27 15.94 14.26
N ILE A 73 -14.12 14.88 13.44
CA ILE A 73 -12.85 14.23 13.11
C ILE A 73 -12.77 14.08 11.60
N ILE A 74 -11.62 14.44 11.01
CA ILE A 74 -11.25 14.17 9.62
C ILE A 74 -10.05 13.24 9.62
N SER A 75 -10.21 12.04 9.02
CA SER A 75 -9.19 10.98 9.01
C SER A 75 -8.71 10.71 7.60
N PHE A 76 -7.44 10.96 7.31
CA PHE A 76 -6.81 10.68 6.03
C PHE A 76 -6.22 9.27 5.98
N SER A 77 -6.62 8.48 4.98
CA SER A 77 -6.03 7.16 4.67
C SER A 77 -4.90 7.32 3.65
N LEU A 78 -3.64 7.29 4.11
CA LEU A 78 -2.44 7.58 3.32
C LEU A 78 -1.82 6.30 2.77
N GLN A 79 -2.14 5.96 1.52
CA GLN A 79 -1.66 4.75 0.84
C GLN A 79 -0.43 4.99 -0.03
N PHE A 80 -0.23 6.21 -0.49
CA PHE A 80 0.83 6.59 -1.42
C PHE A 80 1.36 8.00 -1.09
N GLU A 81 2.67 8.21 -1.19
CA GLU A 81 3.29 9.47 -0.72
C GLU A 81 2.91 10.68 -1.57
N GLU A 82 2.65 10.50 -2.88
CA GLU A 82 2.20 11.61 -3.74
C GLU A 82 0.81 12.14 -3.32
N ASP A 83 0.03 11.37 -2.55
CA ASP A 83 -1.26 11.83 -2.02
C ASP A 83 -1.11 12.95 -0.95
N TYR A 84 0.11 13.18 -0.45
CA TYR A 84 0.37 14.28 0.49
C TYR A 84 0.02 15.66 -0.08
N PHE A 85 0.17 15.84 -1.38
CA PHE A 85 -0.27 17.06 -2.06
C PHE A 85 -1.79 17.23 -1.98
N ASN A 86 -2.50 16.14 -2.21
CA ASN A 86 -3.96 16.12 -2.17
C ASN A 86 -4.50 16.36 -0.75
N VAL A 87 -3.80 15.87 0.29
CA VAL A 87 -4.15 16.16 1.70
C VAL A 87 -4.20 17.67 1.95
N LEU A 88 -3.13 18.39 1.59
CA LEU A 88 -3.06 19.82 1.82
C LEU A 88 -4.05 20.59 0.92
N GLU A 89 -4.25 20.14 -0.31
CA GLU A 89 -5.24 20.72 -1.22
C GLU A 89 -6.67 20.57 -0.68
N MET A 90 -7.02 19.38 -0.17
CA MET A 90 -8.33 19.12 0.43
C MET A 90 -8.56 19.96 1.68
N LEU A 91 -7.58 20.06 2.60
CA LEU A 91 -7.68 20.93 3.78
C LEU A 91 -7.90 22.39 3.38
N LYS A 92 -7.12 22.91 2.42
CA LYS A 92 -7.26 24.27 1.91
C LYS A 92 -8.63 24.52 1.31
N ASN A 93 -9.10 23.61 0.44
CA ASN A 93 -10.38 23.77 -0.26
C ASN A 93 -11.58 23.56 0.68
N ALA A 94 -11.38 22.85 1.80
CA ALA A 94 -12.38 22.70 2.87
C ALA A 94 -12.39 23.90 3.83
N GLU A 95 -11.53 24.90 3.63
CA GLU A 95 -11.35 26.06 4.52
C GLU A 95 -10.98 25.66 5.96
N ILE A 96 -10.23 24.55 6.12
CA ILE A 96 -9.65 24.10 7.38
C ILE A 96 -8.22 24.64 7.46
N PRO A 97 -7.80 25.27 8.58
CA PRO A 97 -6.44 25.76 8.73
C PRO A 97 -5.42 24.65 8.46
N LEU A 98 -4.46 24.90 7.55
CA LEU A 98 -3.50 23.88 7.13
C LEU A 98 -2.68 23.37 8.31
N LYS A 99 -2.02 24.29 9.03
CA LYS A 99 -1.13 23.92 10.12
C LYS A 99 -1.92 23.64 11.39
N ARG A 100 -1.59 22.52 12.05
CA ARG A 100 -2.22 22.13 13.32
C ARG A 100 -2.18 23.22 14.39
N LYS A 101 -1.10 24.00 14.47
CA LYS A 101 -0.94 25.10 15.43
C LYS A 101 -1.92 26.28 15.22
N ASP A 102 -2.48 26.40 14.02
CA ASP A 102 -3.39 27.48 13.65
C ASP A 102 -4.88 27.05 13.82
N ARG A 103 -5.12 25.77 14.15
CA ARG A 103 -6.46 25.23 14.43
C ARG A 103 -6.93 25.55 15.83
N THR A 104 -8.22 25.78 15.95
CA THR A 104 -8.94 26.06 17.21
C THR A 104 -9.78 24.85 17.62
N LYS A 105 -10.47 24.97 18.75
CA LYS A 105 -11.43 23.95 19.21
C LYS A 105 -12.62 23.77 18.23
N ASP A 106 -12.92 24.79 17.43
CA ASP A 106 -14.06 24.76 16.49
C ASP A 106 -13.70 24.08 15.14
N ASP A 107 -12.42 23.84 14.89
CA ASP A 107 -11.97 23.11 13.70
C ASP A 107 -12.00 21.58 13.93
N PRO A 108 -12.13 20.74 12.92
CA PRO A 108 -12.07 19.29 13.10
C PRO A 108 -10.70 18.82 13.63
N LEU A 109 -10.70 17.73 14.38
CA LEU A 109 -9.47 17.00 14.71
C LEU A 109 -8.96 16.28 13.44
N ILE A 110 -7.74 16.58 13.01
CA ILE A 110 -7.18 15.99 11.80
C ILE A 110 -6.27 14.82 12.15
N ILE A 111 -6.68 13.62 11.75
CA ILE A 111 -5.88 12.41 11.99
C ILE A 111 -5.47 11.76 10.66
N ALA A 112 -4.43 10.95 10.68
CA ALA A 112 -4.02 10.20 9.51
C ALA A 112 -3.50 8.80 9.90
N GLY A 113 -3.70 7.84 9.00
CA GLY A 113 -3.19 6.49 9.13
C GLY A 113 -2.84 5.88 7.77
N GLY A 114 -2.49 4.61 7.76
CA GLY A 114 -2.10 3.88 6.56
C GLY A 114 -0.59 3.68 6.43
N PRO A 115 -0.15 2.94 5.39
CA PRO A 115 1.25 2.52 5.27
C PRO A 115 2.25 3.69 5.18
N CYS A 116 1.89 4.81 4.54
CA CYS A 116 2.79 5.96 4.45
C CYS A 116 2.94 6.68 5.80
N ALA A 117 1.85 6.84 6.55
CA ALA A 117 1.88 7.39 7.91
C ALA A 117 2.67 6.49 8.85
N THR A 118 2.48 5.17 8.73
CA THR A 118 3.22 4.16 9.53
C THR A 118 4.71 4.18 9.22
N ALA A 119 5.08 4.36 7.96
CA ALA A 119 6.48 4.37 7.56
C ALA A 119 7.21 5.66 7.97
N ASN A 120 6.62 6.83 7.71
CA ASN A 120 7.21 8.13 8.02
C ASN A 120 6.16 9.24 8.11
N PRO A 121 5.70 9.62 9.29
CA PRO A 121 4.73 10.70 9.48
C PRO A 121 5.34 12.12 9.32
N MET A 122 6.67 12.24 9.31
CA MET A 122 7.37 13.53 9.40
C MET A 122 6.98 14.55 8.32
N PRO A 123 6.86 14.20 7.02
CA PRO A 123 6.50 15.17 5.99
C PRO A 123 5.16 15.89 6.23
N LEU A 124 4.23 15.27 6.93
CA LEU A 124 2.92 15.84 7.26
C LEU A 124 2.75 16.24 8.74
N SER A 125 3.81 16.17 9.55
CA SER A 125 3.73 16.39 11.01
C SER A 125 3.33 17.81 11.42
N ASP A 126 3.45 18.81 10.55
CA ASP A 126 2.94 20.17 10.78
C ASP A 126 1.45 20.33 10.49
N TYR A 127 0.84 19.36 9.81
CA TYR A 127 -0.52 19.45 9.25
C TYR A 127 -1.50 18.47 9.90
N ILE A 128 -1.03 17.39 10.51
CA ILE A 128 -1.81 16.33 11.13
C ILE A 128 -1.65 16.39 12.64
N ASP A 129 -2.76 16.29 13.38
CA ASP A 129 -2.76 16.35 14.84
C ASP A 129 -2.32 15.02 15.47
N ILE A 130 -2.83 13.89 14.93
CA ILE A 130 -2.54 12.54 15.41
C ILE A 130 -2.31 11.59 14.23
N PHE A 131 -1.27 10.78 14.32
CA PHE A 131 -1.09 9.65 13.41
C PHE A 131 -1.39 8.33 14.11
N ILE A 132 -2.12 7.45 13.42
CA ILE A 132 -2.34 6.06 13.83
C ILE A 132 -1.30 5.21 13.09
N ILE A 133 -0.37 4.63 13.85
CA ILE A 133 0.77 3.86 13.34
C ILE A 133 0.42 2.38 13.38
N GLY A 134 0.27 1.78 12.20
CA GLY A 134 -0.09 0.38 12.04
C GLY A 134 -1.56 0.14 11.70
N GLU A 135 -2.14 -0.92 12.28
CA GLU A 135 -3.50 -1.39 12.00
C GLU A 135 -4.48 -0.71 12.97
N ALA A 136 -5.46 0.02 12.44
CA ALA A 136 -6.36 0.83 13.25
C ALA A 136 -7.59 0.06 13.78
N GLU A 137 -7.91 -1.09 13.22
CA GLU A 137 -9.17 -1.82 13.47
C GLU A 137 -9.39 -2.18 14.95
N ASN A 138 -8.32 -2.57 15.66
CA ASN A 138 -8.40 -2.95 17.08
C ASN A 138 -8.32 -1.76 18.04
N ILE A 139 -8.09 -0.55 17.54
CA ILE A 139 -7.98 0.67 18.39
C ILE A 139 -9.00 1.75 18.05
N ILE A 140 -9.60 1.74 16.86
CA ILE A 140 -10.46 2.83 16.40
C ILE A 140 -11.65 3.08 17.34
N ASN A 141 -12.29 2.03 17.83
CA ASN A 141 -13.39 2.18 18.78
C ASN A 141 -12.94 2.80 20.11
N ARG A 142 -11.79 2.36 20.65
CA ARG A 142 -11.17 2.93 21.85
C ARG A 142 -10.74 4.39 21.63
N PHE A 143 -10.30 4.73 20.43
CA PHE A 143 -9.97 6.09 20.04
C PHE A 143 -11.21 6.98 20.07
N LEU A 144 -12.32 6.53 19.51
CA LEU A 144 -13.59 7.25 19.51
C LEU A 144 -14.18 7.39 20.93
N ASP A 145 -14.08 6.34 21.75
CA ASP A 145 -14.48 6.42 23.16
C ASP A 145 -13.64 7.46 23.92
N LYS A 146 -12.33 7.46 23.69
CA LYS A 146 -11.42 8.46 24.29
C LYS A 146 -11.75 9.88 23.82
N TYR A 147 -12.12 10.06 22.57
CA TYR A 147 -12.57 11.35 22.06
C TYR A 147 -13.83 11.85 22.78
N LEU A 148 -14.81 10.99 23.02
CA LEU A 148 -16.02 11.34 23.78
C LEU A 148 -15.74 11.66 25.26
N GLU A 149 -14.83 10.90 25.91
CA GLU A 149 -14.46 11.13 27.30
C GLU A 149 -13.80 12.49 27.51
N THR A 150 -13.06 13.00 26.53
CA THR A 150 -12.29 14.24 26.69
C THR A 150 -13.14 15.49 26.57
N GLY A 151 -14.25 15.44 25.83
CA GLY A 151 -15.11 16.60 25.55
C GLY A 151 -14.41 17.79 24.90
N ASP A 152 -13.09 17.71 24.78
CA ASP A 152 -12.18 18.64 24.15
C ASP A 152 -11.09 17.86 23.38
N LYS A 153 -10.26 18.56 22.60
CA LYS A 153 -9.16 17.99 21.82
C LYS A 153 -7.87 17.89 22.65
N ASN A 154 -7.94 17.43 23.89
CA ASN A 154 -6.74 17.22 24.71
C ASN A 154 -5.94 16.02 24.15
N LEU A 155 -4.95 16.32 23.31
CA LEU A 155 -4.17 15.33 22.58
C LEU A 155 -3.37 14.40 23.49
N GLU A 156 -2.90 14.88 24.67
CA GLU A 156 -2.10 14.09 25.61
C GLU A 156 -2.81 12.81 26.05
N ARG A 157 -4.13 12.85 26.19
CA ARG A 157 -4.93 11.70 26.63
C ARG A 157 -4.90 10.54 25.62
N PHE A 158 -4.67 10.82 24.36
CA PHE A 158 -4.56 9.77 23.32
C PHE A 158 -3.24 9.00 23.39
N LEU A 159 -2.21 9.53 24.07
CA LEU A 159 -0.92 8.83 24.25
C LEU A 159 -1.05 7.52 25.02
N THR A 160 -2.16 7.31 25.74
CA THR A 160 -2.46 6.03 26.42
C THR A 160 -2.87 4.89 25.49
N LEU A 161 -3.17 5.20 24.23
CA LEU A 161 -3.58 4.21 23.24
C LEU A 161 -2.35 3.70 22.46
N PRO A 162 -2.32 2.41 22.10
CA PRO A 162 -1.23 1.87 21.28
C PRO A 162 -1.24 2.47 19.88
N GLY A 163 -0.07 2.56 19.25
CA GLY A 163 0.05 3.04 17.87
C GLY A 163 -0.26 4.52 17.67
N ILE A 164 -0.37 5.34 18.71
CA ILE A 164 -0.63 6.78 18.59
C ILE A 164 0.68 7.57 18.59
N TYR A 165 0.93 8.26 17.49
CA TYR A 165 2.00 9.25 17.37
C TYR A 165 1.40 10.66 17.27
N ILE A 166 1.86 11.56 18.14
CA ILE A 166 1.40 12.96 18.21
C ILE A 166 2.61 13.86 17.96
N PRO A 167 2.68 14.56 16.79
CA PRO A 167 3.82 15.39 16.43
C PRO A 167 4.16 16.52 17.43
N GLU A 168 3.18 16.93 18.23
CA GLU A 168 3.38 17.94 19.28
C GLU A 168 4.29 17.45 20.38
N TYR A 169 4.18 16.18 20.75
CA TYR A 169 4.94 15.56 21.85
C TYR A 169 6.17 14.81 21.34
N ASP A 170 6.26 14.58 20.02
CA ASP A 170 7.35 13.81 19.38
C ASP A 170 7.62 12.47 20.10
N ASN A 171 6.55 11.80 20.51
CA ASN A 171 6.61 10.59 21.33
C ASN A 171 7.13 9.40 20.54
N LYS A 172 7.81 8.48 21.22
CA LYS A 172 8.10 7.16 20.66
C LYS A 172 6.85 6.31 20.61
N VAL A 173 6.65 5.59 19.53
CA VAL A 173 5.48 4.75 19.32
C VAL A 173 5.87 3.40 18.72
N LYS A 174 5.33 2.32 19.27
CA LYS A 174 5.39 0.98 18.68
C LYS A 174 4.19 0.79 17.75
N ILE A 175 4.42 0.19 16.60
CA ILE A 175 3.36 -0.16 15.64
C ILE A 175 2.27 -0.99 16.32
N ASN A 176 1.04 -0.64 16.06
CA ASN A 176 -0.11 -1.45 16.47
C ASN A 176 -0.42 -2.50 15.40
N ILE A 177 -0.52 -3.76 15.78
CA ILE A 177 -0.85 -4.87 14.89
C ILE A 177 -1.93 -5.75 15.52
N ILE A 178 -2.72 -6.41 14.67
CA ILE A 178 -3.63 -7.48 15.07
C ILE A 178 -2.83 -8.78 15.06
N GLU A 179 -2.64 -9.40 16.22
CA GLU A 179 -1.80 -10.59 16.36
C GLU A 179 -2.46 -11.81 15.71
N ASN A 180 -3.72 -12.04 16.01
CA ASN A 180 -4.52 -13.13 15.43
C ASN A 180 -5.44 -12.58 14.33
N MET A 181 -5.23 -12.99 13.08
CA MET A 181 -6.03 -12.54 11.94
C MET A 181 -7.49 -13.01 11.99
N ASP A 182 -7.79 -14.01 12.78
CA ASP A 182 -9.17 -14.43 13.00
C ASP A 182 -9.96 -13.41 13.84
N ASP A 183 -9.27 -12.56 14.61
CA ASP A 183 -9.89 -11.46 15.36
C ASP A 183 -9.99 -10.17 14.53
N ALA A 184 -9.42 -10.14 13.31
CA ALA A 184 -9.53 -8.99 12.42
C ALA A 184 -10.98 -8.78 11.96
N TYR A 185 -11.33 -7.51 11.72
CA TYR A 185 -12.64 -7.16 11.17
C TYR A 185 -12.76 -7.61 9.71
N HIS A 186 -13.86 -8.27 9.37
CA HIS A 186 -14.17 -8.72 8.01
C HIS A 186 -15.50 -8.14 7.54
N ILE A 187 -15.50 -7.53 6.36
CA ILE A 187 -16.70 -6.95 5.76
C ILE A 187 -17.55 -8.06 5.16
N THR A 188 -18.80 -8.20 5.63
CA THR A 188 -19.78 -9.12 5.06
C THR A 188 -20.85 -8.42 4.22
N GLU A 189 -20.87 -7.08 4.24
CA GLU A 189 -21.78 -6.25 3.48
C GLU A 189 -21.02 -5.12 2.76
N PRO A 190 -20.22 -5.46 1.74
CA PRO A 190 -19.44 -4.47 1.00
C PRO A 190 -20.34 -3.48 0.26
N ILE A 191 -19.88 -2.24 0.16
CA ILE A 191 -20.50 -1.23 -0.70
C ILE A 191 -20.39 -1.68 -2.15
N MET A 192 -21.52 -1.70 -2.85
CA MET A 192 -21.57 -2.11 -4.25
C MET A 192 -21.86 -0.93 -5.16
N SER A 193 -20.97 -0.66 -6.11
CA SER A 193 -21.25 0.27 -7.18
C SER A 193 -22.29 -0.31 -8.15
N LYS A 194 -23.25 0.51 -8.54
CA LYS A 194 -24.22 0.21 -9.60
C LYS A 194 -23.98 1.06 -10.86
N SER A 195 -22.85 1.75 -10.91
CA SER A 195 -22.45 2.57 -12.04
C SER A 195 -21.80 1.73 -13.14
N ASP A 196 -22.12 1.99 -14.40
CA ASP A 196 -21.43 1.42 -15.56
C ASP A 196 -20.13 2.16 -15.88
N ASP A 197 -19.90 3.33 -15.28
CA ASP A 197 -18.66 4.10 -15.43
C ASP A 197 -17.55 3.48 -14.57
N GLU A 198 -16.46 3.06 -15.21
CA GLU A 198 -15.28 2.48 -14.54
C GLU A 198 -14.67 3.38 -13.47
N ASN A 199 -14.82 4.70 -13.57
CA ASN A 199 -14.31 5.65 -12.57
C ASN A 199 -15.04 5.51 -11.22
N TYR A 200 -16.28 5.03 -11.25
CA TYR A 200 -17.12 4.77 -10.08
C TYR A 200 -17.23 3.28 -9.73
N GLN A 201 -16.26 2.48 -10.16
CA GLN A 201 -16.14 1.07 -9.79
C GLN A 201 -14.79 0.84 -9.09
N SER A 202 -14.72 -0.13 -8.17
CA SER A 202 -13.43 -0.56 -7.64
C SER A 202 -12.61 -1.27 -8.74
N ILE A 203 -11.29 -1.39 -8.55
CA ILE A 203 -10.41 -2.15 -9.46
C ILE A 203 -10.83 -3.62 -9.54
N PHE A 204 -11.42 -4.14 -8.45
CA PHE A 204 -11.87 -5.52 -8.33
C PHE A 204 -13.33 -5.71 -8.78
N ASN A 205 -13.98 -4.63 -9.26
CA ASN A 205 -15.43 -4.57 -9.49
C ASN A 205 -16.21 -4.88 -8.19
N ASN A 206 -17.46 -5.29 -8.29
CA ASN A 206 -18.21 -5.77 -7.14
C ASN A 206 -17.74 -7.17 -6.80
N SER A 207 -16.87 -7.30 -5.82
CA SER A 207 -16.36 -8.57 -5.31
C SER A 207 -16.23 -8.54 -3.80
N ILE A 208 -16.36 -9.71 -3.19
CA ILE A 208 -16.08 -9.93 -1.77
C ILE A 208 -14.57 -9.95 -1.59
N MET A 209 -14.01 -8.99 -0.87
CA MET A 209 -12.58 -8.93 -0.59
C MET A 209 -12.26 -9.72 0.68
N LEU A 210 -11.55 -10.85 0.54
CA LEU A 210 -11.11 -11.68 1.66
C LEU A 210 -9.66 -11.37 2.01
N ASN A 211 -9.41 -10.90 3.23
CA ASN A 211 -8.06 -10.67 3.74
C ASN A 211 -7.44 -11.99 4.20
N VAL A 212 -6.74 -12.68 3.30
CA VAL A 212 -6.16 -14.01 3.61
C VAL A 212 -4.92 -13.90 4.49
N SER A 213 -4.13 -12.83 4.35
CA SER A 213 -2.92 -12.63 5.15
C SER A 213 -2.48 -11.17 5.20
N ARG A 214 -1.73 -10.82 6.26
CA ARG A 214 -0.97 -9.56 6.38
C ARG A 214 0.49 -9.87 6.66
N GLY A 215 1.39 -9.03 6.15
CA GLY A 215 2.83 -9.26 6.20
C GLY A 215 3.33 -10.17 5.09
N CYS A 216 4.65 -10.36 5.05
CA CYS A 216 5.32 -11.18 4.05
C CYS A 216 6.63 -11.74 4.61
N THR A 217 6.91 -13.00 4.37
CA THR A 217 8.09 -13.72 4.87
C THR A 217 9.34 -13.54 4.01
N ARG A 218 9.19 -13.01 2.77
CA ARG A 218 10.22 -13.06 1.73
C ARG A 218 11.42 -12.13 1.96
N GLY A 219 11.24 -10.98 2.57
CA GLY A 219 12.33 -10.06 2.89
C GLY A 219 12.99 -9.39 1.69
N CYS A 220 12.26 -9.11 0.61
CA CYS A 220 12.75 -8.29 -0.50
C CYS A 220 13.22 -6.93 0.04
N ARG A 221 14.49 -6.56 -0.18
CA ARG A 221 15.15 -5.42 0.48
C ARG A 221 14.60 -4.04 0.14
N PHE A 222 13.81 -3.95 -0.94
CA PHE A 222 13.15 -2.71 -1.36
C PHE A 222 11.70 -2.60 -0.87
N CYS A 223 11.11 -3.69 -0.38
CA CYS A 223 9.66 -3.78 -0.18
C CYS A 223 9.27 -3.38 1.24
N MET A 224 8.65 -2.22 1.39
CA MET A 224 8.17 -1.70 2.68
C MET A 224 7.20 -2.68 3.37
N SER A 225 6.28 -3.31 2.63
CA SER A 225 5.34 -4.29 3.20
C SER A 225 6.02 -5.51 3.82
N SER A 226 7.22 -5.90 3.34
CA SER A 226 7.99 -7.01 3.91
C SER A 226 8.59 -6.69 5.28
N TYR A 227 8.58 -5.45 5.70
CA TYR A 227 9.17 -5.02 6.97
C TYR A 227 8.15 -4.39 7.91
N LEU A 228 7.22 -3.56 7.43
CA LEU A 228 6.22 -2.90 8.27
C LEU A 228 5.22 -3.87 8.90
N TYR A 229 4.86 -4.94 8.20
CA TYR A 229 3.77 -5.84 8.62
C TYR A 229 4.25 -7.21 9.07
N ARG A 230 5.52 -7.33 9.50
CA ARG A 230 6.02 -8.57 10.12
C ARG A 230 5.46 -8.73 11.54
N PRO A 231 5.28 -10.01 11.97
CA PRO A 231 5.36 -11.27 11.21
C PRO A 231 4.22 -11.42 10.20
N MET A 232 4.37 -12.37 9.25
CA MET A 232 3.23 -12.76 8.42
C MET A 232 2.18 -13.44 9.30
N ARG A 233 0.93 -13.05 9.15
CA ARG A 233 -0.23 -13.55 9.90
C ARG A 233 -1.31 -13.93 8.90
N GLN A 234 -2.04 -15.01 9.17
CA GLN A 234 -2.99 -15.60 8.23
C GLN A 234 -4.34 -15.82 8.91
N THR A 235 -5.42 -15.65 8.16
CA THR A 235 -6.79 -15.97 8.59
C THR A 235 -7.07 -17.46 8.30
N ASP A 236 -7.76 -18.17 9.19
CA ASP A 236 -8.16 -19.58 8.97
C ASP A 236 -9.02 -19.70 7.71
N TYR A 237 -8.73 -20.68 6.85
CA TYR A 237 -9.42 -20.85 5.57
C TYR A 237 -10.92 -21.12 5.72
N ARG A 238 -11.35 -21.81 6.80
CA ARG A 238 -12.75 -22.09 7.08
C ARG A 238 -13.51 -20.80 7.37
N LYS A 239 -12.90 -19.93 8.20
CA LYS A 239 -13.46 -18.61 8.47
C LYS A 239 -13.60 -17.76 7.21
N LEU A 240 -12.61 -17.81 6.30
CA LEU A 240 -12.69 -17.09 5.02
C LEU A 240 -13.84 -17.61 4.14
N ILE A 241 -14.08 -18.93 4.13
CA ILE A 241 -15.22 -19.51 3.40
C ILE A 241 -16.55 -19.06 4.03
N ASP A 242 -16.67 -19.09 5.36
CA ASP A 242 -17.87 -18.64 6.08
C ASP A 242 -18.18 -17.16 5.82
N ILE A 243 -17.13 -16.30 5.81
CA ILE A 243 -17.27 -14.90 5.46
C ILE A 243 -17.77 -14.73 4.02
N ALA A 244 -17.25 -15.50 3.07
CA ALA A 244 -17.69 -15.46 1.68
C ALA A 244 -19.16 -15.85 1.52
N ILE A 245 -19.58 -16.95 2.19
CA ILE A 245 -20.98 -17.42 2.20
C ILE A 245 -21.90 -16.35 2.78
N LYS A 246 -21.58 -15.83 3.97
CA LYS A 246 -22.35 -14.76 4.61
C LYS A 246 -22.43 -13.51 3.75
N SER A 247 -21.32 -13.13 3.10
CA SER A 247 -21.33 -11.96 2.20
C SER A 247 -22.20 -12.19 0.98
N ARG A 248 -22.25 -13.41 0.42
CA ARG A 248 -23.17 -13.77 -0.67
C ARG A 248 -24.61 -13.70 -0.24
N GLU A 249 -24.94 -14.21 0.93
CA GLU A 249 -26.30 -14.13 1.49
C GLU A 249 -26.77 -12.68 1.62
N ASN A 250 -25.91 -11.78 2.10
CA ASN A 250 -26.23 -10.38 2.30
C ASN A 250 -26.29 -9.55 1.00
N THR A 251 -25.52 -9.93 -0.01
CA THR A 251 -25.30 -9.07 -1.19
C THR A 251 -25.66 -9.68 -2.53
N GLY A 252 -25.72 -11.02 -2.62
CA GLY A 252 -25.89 -11.75 -3.87
C GLY A 252 -24.58 -11.88 -4.69
N LEU A 253 -23.43 -11.45 -4.17
CA LEU A 253 -22.15 -11.50 -4.90
C LEU A 253 -21.59 -12.94 -4.92
N ASN A 254 -21.17 -13.39 -6.11
CA ASN A 254 -20.53 -14.70 -6.32
C ASN A 254 -19.05 -14.61 -6.68
N LYS A 255 -18.47 -13.41 -6.64
CA LYS A 255 -17.04 -13.20 -6.93
C LYS A 255 -16.29 -12.86 -5.66
N VAL A 256 -15.19 -13.56 -5.43
CA VAL A 256 -14.25 -13.35 -4.32
C VAL A 256 -12.93 -12.82 -4.86
N THR A 257 -12.34 -11.86 -4.17
CA THR A 257 -10.97 -11.39 -4.43
C THR A 257 -10.11 -11.64 -3.19
N LEU A 258 -9.07 -12.46 -3.33
CA LEU A 258 -8.14 -12.76 -2.24
C LEU A 258 -7.14 -11.61 -2.08
N ILE A 259 -7.07 -11.02 -0.89
CA ILE A 259 -6.22 -9.87 -0.58
C ILE A 259 -5.12 -10.28 0.41
N GLY A 260 -3.87 -10.01 0.03
CA GLY A 260 -2.68 -10.26 0.86
C GLY A 260 -1.43 -9.76 0.14
N ALA A 261 -0.34 -9.55 0.88
CA ALA A 261 0.94 -9.10 0.32
C ALA A 261 1.57 -10.16 -0.61
N ALA A 262 1.31 -11.43 -0.32
CA ALA A 262 1.73 -12.59 -1.11
C ALA A 262 0.67 -13.70 -0.94
N VAL A 263 -0.42 -13.62 -1.69
CA VAL A 263 -1.55 -14.57 -1.59
C VAL A 263 -1.10 -16.01 -1.85
N SER A 264 -0.16 -16.21 -2.75
CA SER A 264 0.39 -17.54 -3.06
C SER A 264 1.27 -18.14 -1.95
N ASP A 265 1.64 -17.35 -0.94
CA ASP A 265 2.36 -17.83 0.25
C ASP A 265 1.40 -18.15 1.42
N TYR A 266 0.09 -18.05 1.20
CA TYR A 266 -0.92 -18.44 2.18
C TYR A 266 -0.92 -19.97 2.35
N GLY A 267 -0.71 -20.43 3.58
CA GLY A 267 -0.44 -21.85 3.87
C GLY A 267 -1.54 -22.84 3.51
N ASP A 268 -2.80 -22.39 3.58
CA ASP A 268 -3.98 -23.22 3.27
C ASP A 268 -4.64 -22.86 1.92
N LEU A 269 -3.88 -22.33 0.96
CA LEU A 269 -4.41 -21.94 -0.35
C LEU A 269 -5.02 -23.13 -1.10
N ASP A 270 -4.42 -24.31 -0.94
CA ASP A 270 -4.85 -25.59 -1.50
C ASP A 270 -6.18 -26.10 -0.90
N LYS A 271 -6.57 -25.61 0.27
CA LYS A 271 -7.87 -25.88 0.91
C LYS A 271 -8.89 -24.77 0.63
N LEU A 272 -8.43 -23.50 0.66
CA LEU A 272 -9.28 -22.34 0.47
C LEU A 272 -9.88 -22.29 -0.95
N ILE A 273 -9.04 -22.43 -1.99
CA ILE A 273 -9.51 -22.34 -3.38
C ILE A 273 -10.56 -23.43 -3.68
N PRO A 274 -10.30 -24.73 -3.46
CA PRO A 274 -11.31 -25.75 -3.69
C PRO A 274 -12.56 -25.61 -2.79
N GLY A 275 -12.40 -25.06 -1.58
CA GLY A 275 -13.51 -24.76 -0.69
C GLY A 275 -14.45 -23.71 -1.29
N LEU A 276 -13.92 -22.61 -1.75
CA LEU A 276 -14.68 -21.54 -2.42
C LEU A 276 -15.28 -21.99 -3.76
N GLU A 277 -14.58 -22.81 -4.55
CA GLU A 277 -15.09 -23.38 -5.80
C GLU A 277 -16.28 -24.31 -5.57
N ARG A 278 -16.25 -25.16 -4.55
CA ARG A 278 -17.39 -26.03 -4.16
C ARG A 278 -18.62 -25.23 -3.78
N GLU A 279 -18.43 -24.04 -3.18
CA GLU A 279 -19.51 -23.10 -2.87
C GLU A 279 -19.95 -22.28 -4.10
N GLY A 280 -19.36 -22.47 -5.27
CA GLY A 280 -19.73 -21.81 -6.52
C GLY A 280 -19.18 -20.38 -6.69
N PHE A 281 -18.16 -19.99 -5.93
CA PHE A 281 -17.54 -18.67 -6.08
C PHE A 281 -16.57 -18.60 -7.26
N GLN A 282 -16.59 -17.49 -7.96
CA GLN A 282 -15.54 -17.09 -8.88
C GLN A 282 -14.39 -16.43 -8.10
N ILE A 283 -13.15 -16.89 -8.32
CA ILE A 283 -12.00 -16.45 -7.53
C ILE A 283 -11.09 -15.56 -8.37
N SER A 284 -10.68 -14.43 -7.79
CA SER A 284 -9.69 -13.51 -8.35
C SER A 284 -8.51 -13.36 -7.39
N THR A 285 -7.30 -13.49 -7.92
CA THR A 285 -6.06 -13.33 -7.16
C THR A 285 -5.21 -12.25 -7.82
N PRO A 286 -5.19 -11.01 -7.32
CA PRO A 286 -4.46 -9.90 -7.94
C PRO A 286 -2.95 -9.99 -7.80
N SER A 287 -2.44 -10.77 -6.84
CA SER A 287 -1.02 -10.91 -6.55
C SER A 287 -0.60 -12.38 -6.52
N LEU A 288 0.03 -12.83 -7.59
CA LEU A 288 0.65 -14.16 -7.66
C LEU A 288 2.17 -14.01 -7.77
N ARG A 289 2.87 -14.87 -7.06
CA ARG A 289 4.32 -14.96 -7.16
C ARG A 289 4.70 -15.98 -8.23
N ILE A 290 5.75 -15.67 -8.97
CA ILE A 290 6.23 -16.51 -10.08
C ILE A 290 6.51 -17.94 -9.61
N GLU A 291 7.13 -18.08 -8.44
CA GLU A 291 7.56 -19.35 -7.86
C GLU A 291 6.42 -20.31 -7.54
N SER A 292 5.21 -19.78 -7.37
CA SER A 292 4.01 -20.56 -7.00
C SER A 292 3.00 -20.67 -8.15
N ILE A 293 3.28 -20.12 -9.33
CA ILE A 293 2.39 -20.25 -10.47
C ILE A 293 2.63 -21.58 -11.18
N THR A 294 1.66 -22.50 -11.09
CA THR A 294 1.63 -23.74 -11.88
C THR A 294 0.81 -23.57 -13.14
N LYS A 295 0.87 -24.56 -14.06
CA LYS A 295 0.05 -24.58 -15.26
C LYS A 295 -1.44 -24.68 -14.90
N GLU A 296 -1.77 -25.51 -13.92
CA GLU A 296 -3.13 -25.70 -13.40
C GLU A 296 -3.70 -24.39 -12.84
N THR A 297 -2.86 -23.62 -12.08
CA THR A 297 -3.24 -22.27 -11.60
C THR A 297 -3.58 -21.34 -12.77
N LEU A 298 -2.76 -21.31 -13.83
CA LEU A 298 -3.03 -20.50 -15.00
C LEU A 298 -4.30 -20.93 -15.74
N GLU A 299 -4.54 -22.23 -15.88
CA GLU A 299 -5.76 -22.77 -16.49
C GLU A 299 -7.02 -22.38 -15.70
N SER A 300 -6.97 -22.47 -14.36
CA SER A 300 -8.05 -22.02 -13.49
C SER A 300 -8.33 -20.52 -13.65
N LEU A 301 -7.28 -19.69 -13.64
CA LEU A 301 -7.40 -18.26 -13.87
C LEU A 301 -7.98 -17.92 -15.26
N LYS A 302 -7.61 -18.69 -16.29
CA LYS A 302 -8.16 -18.51 -17.64
C LYS A 302 -9.65 -18.85 -17.67
N ARG A 303 -10.06 -19.97 -17.04
CA ARG A 303 -11.49 -20.35 -16.92
C ARG A 303 -12.30 -19.29 -16.18
N SER A 304 -11.70 -18.63 -15.17
CA SER A 304 -12.35 -17.50 -14.44
C SER A 304 -12.42 -16.21 -15.24
N GLY A 305 -11.97 -16.19 -16.50
CA GLY A 305 -12.06 -15.05 -17.41
C GLY A 305 -10.88 -14.06 -17.35
N LEU A 306 -9.80 -14.40 -16.64
CA LEU A 306 -8.60 -13.54 -16.61
C LEU A 306 -7.94 -13.50 -17.98
N LYS A 307 -7.68 -12.28 -18.49
CA LYS A 307 -7.09 -12.06 -19.81
C LYS A 307 -5.61 -11.69 -19.78
N THR A 308 -5.13 -11.21 -18.64
CA THR A 308 -3.76 -10.71 -18.49
C THR A 308 -3.12 -11.26 -17.22
N ILE A 309 -1.99 -11.89 -17.35
CA ILE A 309 -1.13 -12.28 -16.23
C ILE A 309 -0.16 -11.13 -15.92
N THR A 310 -0.02 -10.81 -14.63
CA THR A 310 0.93 -9.80 -14.17
C THR A 310 1.96 -10.47 -13.28
N ILE A 311 3.24 -10.34 -13.62
CA ILE A 311 4.36 -10.93 -12.90
C ILE A 311 5.49 -9.92 -12.75
N ALA A 312 6.34 -10.10 -11.72
CA ALA A 312 7.39 -9.16 -11.35
C ALA A 312 8.76 -9.87 -11.28
N PRO A 313 9.46 -10.06 -12.40
CA PRO A 313 10.83 -10.55 -12.40
C PRO A 313 11.82 -9.59 -11.72
N GLU A 314 11.47 -8.32 -11.65
CA GLU A 314 12.18 -7.16 -11.11
C GLU A 314 13.46 -6.83 -11.90
N SER A 315 14.37 -7.77 -12.15
CA SER A 315 15.62 -7.53 -12.89
C SER A 315 16.26 -8.84 -13.38
N ILE A 316 17.50 -8.76 -13.87
CA ILE A 316 18.37 -9.90 -14.18
C ILE A 316 18.84 -10.60 -12.90
N ASP A 317 19.31 -11.84 -13.01
CA ASP A 317 19.65 -12.72 -11.87
C ASP A 317 20.60 -12.08 -10.86
N ARG A 318 21.68 -11.45 -11.33
CA ARG A 318 22.64 -10.75 -10.45
C ARG A 318 21.95 -9.69 -9.58
N LEU A 319 21.10 -8.88 -10.16
CA LEU A 319 20.43 -7.79 -9.46
C LEU A 319 19.28 -8.28 -8.59
N ARG A 320 18.61 -9.39 -8.95
CA ARG A 320 17.65 -10.06 -8.06
C ARG A 320 18.31 -10.47 -6.73
N LYS A 321 19.55 -10.97 -6.77
CA LYS A 321 20.31 -11.29 -5.55
C LYS A 321 20.58 -10.06 -4.68
N VAL A 322 20.88 -8.91 -5.29
CA VAL A 322 21.06 -7.64 -4.55
C VAL A 322 19.80 -7.29 -3.76
N ILE A 323 18.63 -7.38 -4.37
CA ILE A 323 17.35 -7.01 -3.75
C ILE A 323 16.68 -8.15 -2.97
N ASN A 324 17.36 -9.27 -2.80
CA ASN A 324 16.85 -10.48 -2.11
C ASN A 324 15.52 -10.98 -2.71
N LYS A 325 15.44 -11.01 -4.03
CA LYS A 325 14.30 -11.59 -4.76
C LYS A 325 14.73 -12.90 -5.41
N GLU A 326 14.53 -13.98 -4.68
CA GLU A 326 14.97 -15.32 -5.11
C GLU A 326 13.94 -15.91 -6.08
N ILE A 327 14.21 -15.76 -7.38
CA ILE A 327 13.43 -16.34 -8.47
C ILE A 327 14.44 -16.84 -9.51
N LEU A 328 14.35 -18.13 -9.87
CA LEU A 328 15.18 -18.69 -10.92
C LEU A 328 14.70 -18.23 -12.30
N GLU A 329 15.62 -17.94 -13.21
CA GLU A 329 15.29 -17.50 -14.56
C GLU A 329 14.45 -18.54 -15.30
N GLU A 330 14.74 -19.82 -15.10
CA GLU A 330 13.99 -20.94 -15.67
C GLU A 330 12.51 -20.94 -15.24
N GLN A 331 12.23 -20.63 -13.97
CA GLN A 331 10.86 -20.51 -13.47
C GLN A 331 10.10 -19.39 -14.19
N ILE A 332 10.77 -18.25 -14.42
CA ILE A 332 10.20 -17.10 -15.14
C ILE A 332 9.82 -17.52 -16.57
N PHE A 333 10.73 -18.15 -17.29
CA PHE A 333 10.46 -18.61 -18.65
C PHE A 333 9.37 -19.68 -18.73
N THR A 334 9.35 -20.61 -17.76
CA THR A 334 8.31 -21.64 -17.67
C THR A 334 6.91 -21.03 -17.49
N VAL A 335 6.76 -20.08 -16.56
CA VAL A 335 5.48 -19.38 -16.34
C VAL A 335 5.06 -18.60 -17.58
N ILE A 336 6.00 -17.90 -18.24
CA ILE A 336 5.72 -17.15 -19.47
C ILE A 336 5.28 -18.08 -20.58
N LYS A 337 5.98 -19.21 -20.79
CA LYS A 337 5.63 -20.22 -21.80
C LYS A 337 4.21 -20.74 -21.58
N ASN A 338 3.90 -21.17 -20.36
CA ASN A 338 2.56 -21.67 -20.02
C ASN A 338 1.48 -20.59 -20.22
N ALA A 339 1.77 -19.33 -19.87
CA ALA A 339 0.85 -18.21 -20.08
C ALA A 339 0.59 -17.94 -21.57
N VAL A 340 1.63 -18.03 -22.42
CA VAL A 340 1.52 -17.90 -23.87
C VAL A 340 0.70 -19.03 -24.49
N GLU A 341 0.94 -20.28 -24.08
CA GLU A 341 0.15 -21.45 -24.53
C GLU A 341 -1.34 -21.30 -24.23
N LEU A 342 -1.68 -20.64 -23.13
CA LEU A 342 -3.05 -20.34 -22.71
C LEU A 342 -3.60 -18.99 -23.25
N ASP A 343 -2.90 -18.36 -24.18
CA ASP A 343 -3.30 -17.09 -24.80
C ASP A 343 -3.57 -15.97 -23.78
N PHE A 344 -2.68 -15.80 -22.80
CA PHE A 344 -2.69 -14.64 -21.92
C PHE A 344 -1.90 -13.47 -22.52
N LYS A 345 -2.39 -12.26 -22.33
CA LYS A 345 -1.53 -11.08 -22.36
C LYS A 345 -0.63 -11.08 -21.12
N ILE A 346 0.61 -10.63 -21.28
CA ILE A 346 1.60 -10.67 -20.20
C ILE A 346 2.02 -9.25 -19.83
N LYS A 347 1.97 -8.92 -18.54
CA LYS A 347 2.50 -7.67 -18.01
C LYS A 347 3.64 -7.98 -17.05
N LEU A 348 4.81 -7.37 -17.30
CA LEU A 348 6.00 -7.57 -16.49
C LEU A 348 6.44 -6.27 -15.84
N TYR A 349 6.82 -6.37 -14.56
CA TYR A 349 7.41 -5.27 -13.82
C TYR A 349 8.91 -5.47 -13.66
N PHE A 350 9.66 -4.39 -13.93
CA PHE A 350 11.09 -4.32 -13.76
C PHE A 350 11.49 -3.08 -12.96
N LEU A 351 12.60 -3.22 -12.24
CA LEU A 351 13.20 -2.17 -11.43
C LEU A 351 14.55 -1.77 -12.01
N ILE A 352 14.87 -0.47 -11.94
CA ILE A 352 16.17 0.10 -12.28
C ILE A 352 16.65 1.01 -11.15
N GLY A 353 17.95 1.30 -11.09
CA GLY A 353 18.54 2.06 -9.99
C GLY A 353 18.75 1.20 -8.75
N ILE A 354 18.87 -0.10 -8.92
CA ILE A 354 19.26 -1.03 -7.86
C ILE A 354 20.71 -0.72 -7.44
N PRO A 355 21.02 -0.71 -6.14
CA PRO A 355 22.40 -0.46 -5.68
C PRO A 355 23.44 -1.35 -6.37
N GLY A 356 24.50 -0.75 -6.91
CA GLY A 356 25.54 -1.47 -7.67
C GLY A 356 25.15 -1.88 -9.09
N GLU A 357 24.02 -1.39 -9.61
CA GLU A 357 23.59 -1.58 -11.01
C GLU A 357 24.43 -0.73 -11.97
N THR A 358 24.97 -1.34 -12.99
CA THR A 358 25.80 -0.71 -14.04
C THR A 358 24.99 -0.48 -15.32
N ILE A 359 25.59 0.23 -16.28
CA ILE A 359 24.97 0.39 -17.62
C ILE A 359 25.00 -0.93 -18.41
N ASP A 360 25.95 -1.82 -18.14
CA ASP A 360 26.02 -3.12 -18.79
C ASP A 360 24.91 -4.04 -18.29
N ASP A 361 24.55 -4.00 -16.99
CA ASP A 361 23.36 -4.67 -16.47
C ASP A 361 22.07 -4.19 -17.17
N ILE A 362 22.00 -2.90 -17.53
CA ILE A 362 20.84 -2.36 -18.27
C ILE A 362 20.80 -2.86 -19.72
N LYS A 363 21.97 -3.07 -20.34
CA LYS A 363 22.03 -3.72 -21.66
C LYS A 363 21.51 -5.15 -21.57
N ASP A 364 22.01 -5.91 -20.59
CA ASP A 364 21.56 -7.28 -20.35
C ASP A 364 20.07 -7.35 -20.03
N LEU A 365 19.54 -6.39 -19.24
CA LEU A 365 18.12 -6.27 -18.96
C LEU A 365 17.29 -6.03 -20.23
N CYS A 366 17.77 -5.19 -21.16
CA CYS A 366 17.09 -4.97 -22.43
C CYS A 366 17.07 -6.25 -23.27
N GLU A 367 18.18 -6.98 -23.36
CA GLU A 367 18.24 -8.26 -24.09
C GLU A 367 17.34 -9.32 -23.43
N TYR A 368 17.31 -9.36 -22.09
CA TYR A 368 16.41 -10.22 -21.33
C TYR A 368 14.93 -9.92 -21.64
N MET A 369 14.52 -8.66 -21.63
CA MET A 369 13.16 -8.24 -22.00
C MET A 369 12.83 -8.59 -23.47
N LYS A 370 13.78 -8.40 -24.41
CA LYS A 370 13.60 -8.77 -25.82
C LYS A 370 13.41 -10.28 -25.98
N LYS A 371 14.20 -11.09 -25.25
CA LYS A 371 14.06 -12.56 -25.22
C LYS A 371 12.67 -12.98 -24.75
N ILE A 372 12.18 -12.38 -23.65
CA ILE A 372 10.82 -12.62 -23.15
C ILE A 372 9.76 -12.23 -24.17
N ALA A 373 9.88 -11.04 -24.79
CA ALA A 373 8.89 -10.58 -25.77
C ALA A 373 8.74 -11.54 -26.96
N LYS A 374 9.86 -12.11 -27.43
CA LYS A 374 9.90 -13.06 -28.56
C LYS A 374 9.26 -14.42 -28.24
N MET A 375 9.02 -14.74 -26.98
CA MET A 375 8.29 -15.97 -26.59
C MET A 375 6.81 -15.90 -26.96
N HIS A 376 6.24 -14.70 -27.07
CA HIS A 376 4.84 -14.52 -27.44
C HIS A 376 4.73 -14.33 -28.96
N TYR A 377 3.81 -15.05 -29.64
CA TYR A 377 3.54 -14.91 -31.07
C TYR A 377 3.20 -13.48 -31.51
N ASN A 378 2.63 -12.67 -30.59
CA ASN A 378 2.41 -11.25 -30.76
C ASN A 378 3.15 -10.46 -29.66
N VAL A 379 4.30 -9.89 -29.98
CA VAL A 379 5.15 -9.14 -29.05
C VAL A 379 4.42 -7.95 -28.38
N ARG A 380 3.35 -7.43 -29.00
CA ARG A 380 2.55 -6.32 -28.44
C ARG A 380 1.70 -6.76 -27.24
N ASN A 381 1.44 -8.07 -27.09
CA ASN A 381 0.75 -8.64 -25.95
C ASN A 381 1.65 -8.76 -24.70
N VAL A 382 2.96 -8.51 -24.85
CA VAL A 382 3.91 -8.46 -23.73
C VAL A 382 4.18 -7.00 -23.40
N LYS A 383 3.69 -6.54 -22.24
CA LYS A 383 3.87 -5.18 -21.75
C LYS A 383 4.92 -5.13 -20.66
N PHE A 384 5.90 -4.28 -20.82
CA PHE A 384 6.94 -4.01 -19.83
C PHE A 384 6.64 -2.71 -19.06
N SER A 385 6.72 -2.76 -17.75
CA SER A 385 6.68 -1.58 -16.88
C SER A 385 8.00 -1.48 -16.12
N VAL A 386 8.79 -0.45 -16.39
CA VAL A 386 10.10 -0.24 -15.78
C VAL A 386 10.02 0.96 -14.84
N ASN A 387 10.27 0.72 -13.56
CA ASN A 387 10.16 1.70 -12.50
C ASN A 387 11.51 1.89 -11.79
N PRO A 388 11.87 3.11 -11.36
CA PRO A 388 13.02 3.29 -10.50
C PRO A 388 12.77 2.66 -9.12
N VAL A 389 13.80 2.10 -8.52
CA VAL A 389 13.78 1.71 -7.10
C VAL A 389 13.71 2.97 -6.26
N ILE A 390 12.72 3.02 -5.39
CA ILE A 390 12.55 4.10 -4.43
C ILE A 390 12.96 3.57 -3.06
N PRO A 391 14.05 4.07 -2.46
CA PRO A 391 14.37 3.77 -1.07
C PRO A 391 13.20 4.12 -0.15
N LYS A 392 12.91 3.23 0.79
CA LYS A 392 11.76 3.37 1.70
C LYS A 392 12.19 3.28 3.16
N PRO A 393 11.53 4.00 4.07
CA PRO A 393 11.72 3.85 5.51
C PRO A 393 11.57 2.40 5.96
N HIS A 394 12.26 2.04 7.02
CA HIS A 394 12.25 0.72 7.65
C HIS A 394 12.62 -0.45 6.72
N THR A 395 13.30 -0.16 5.60
CA THR A 395 13.84 -1.18 4.69
C THR A 395 15.37 -1.15 4.68
N PRO A 396 16.04 -2.23 4.26
CA PRO A 396 17.51 -2.21 4.06
C PRO A 396 17.99 -1.11 3.10
N LEU A 397 17.13 -0.60 2.23
CA LEU A 397 17.46 0.48 1.30
C LEU A 397 17.29 1.89 1.87
N GLN A 398 16.85 2.05 3.11
CA GLN A 398 16.55 3.38 3.70
C GLN A 398 17.74 4.35 3.75
N TRP A 399 18.97 3.83 3.66
CA TRP A 399 20.21 4.65 3.61
C TRP A 399 20.76 4.82 2.18
N GLU A 400 20.15 4.18 1.18
CA GLU A 400 20.59 4.31 -0.20
C GLU A 400 20.08 5.60 -0.83
N PRO A 401 20.92 6.31 -1.58
CA PRO A 401 20.50 7.54 -2.26
C PRO A 401 19.70 7.24 -3.52
N TYR A 402 18.80 8.15 -3.90
CA TYR A 402 18.17 8.14 -5.23
C TYR A 402 19.04 8.88 -6.23
N ASP A 403 19.79 8.19 -7.08
CA ASP A 403 20.62 8.83 -8.11
C ASP A 403 19.80 9.22 -9.35
N PHE A 404 19.25 10.43 -9.30
CA PHE A 404 18.44 10.97 -10.41
C PHE A 404 19.18 11.02 -11.74
N LYS A 405 20.51 11.33 -11.76
CA LYS A 405 21.26 11.48 -13.02
C LYS A 405 21.47 10.13 -13.68
N ASP A 406 21.87 9.13 -12.90
CA ASP A 406 22.08 7.76 -13.36
C ASP A 406 20.76 7.11 -13.83
N ILE A 407 19.71 7.19 -13.03
CA ILE A 407 18.38 6.66 -13.39
C ILE A 407 17.86 7.32 -14.67
N LYS A 408 18.04 8.62 -14.84
CA LYS A 408 17.65 9.33 -16.07
C LYS A 408 18.43 8.83 -17.31
N LYS A 409 19.74 8.57 -17.16
CA LYS A 409 20.59 8.00 -18.22
C LYS A 409 20.12 6.59 -18.61
N LYS A 410 19.91 5.73 -17.62
CA LYS A 410 19.41 4.35 -17.79
C LYS A 410 18.03 4.32 -18.45
N THR A 411 17.09 5.13 -17.97
CA THR A 411 15.75 5.25 -18.56
C THR A 411 15.79 5.67 -20.04
N ARG A 412 16.67 6.60 -20.40
CA ARG A 412 16.83 7.01 -21.80
C ARG A 412 17.35 5.87 -22.66
N TYR A 413 18.34 5.12 -22.16
CA TYR A 413 18.90 3.96 -22.85
C TYR A 413 17.82 2.91 -23.11
N ILE A 414 17.07 2.52 -22.07
CA ILE A 414 15.99 1.53 -22.19
C ILE A 414 14.93 1.98 -23.19
N LYS A 415 14.47 3.23 -23.13
CA LYS A 415 13.48 3.76 -24.10
C LYS A 415 13.97 3.71 -25.54
N LYS A 416 15.28 3.91 -25.77
CA LYS A 416 15.89 3.82 -27.10
C LYS A 416 15.93 2.36 -27.57
N GLU A 417 16.46 1.46 -26.75
CA GLU A 417 16.65 0.04 -27.11
C GLU A 417 15.34 -0.74 -27.26
N MET A 418 14.31 -0.33 -26.52
CA MET A 418 13.02 -1.02 -26.46
C MET A 418 11.90 -0.28 -27.23
N LYS A 419 12.25 0.65 -28.12
CA LYS A 419 11.28 1.51 -28.85
C LYS A 419 10.22 0.73 -29.64
N ASP A 420 10.57 -0.46 -30.14
CA ASP A 420 9.71 -1.31 -30.95
C ASP A 420 8.84 -2.28 -30.12
N TYR A 421 8.95 -2.22 -28.80
CA TYR A 421 8.24 -3.05 -27.84
C TYR A 421 7.23 -2.25 -27.02
N ASN A 422 6.24 -2.94 -26.42
CA ASN A 422 5.25 -2.31 -25.56
C ASN A 422 5.85 -2.03 -24.17
N ILE A 423 6.52 -0.88 -24.03
CA ILE A 423 7.21 -0.49 -22.81
C ILE A 423 6.69 0.82 -22.24
N LYS A 424 6.52 0.85 -20.92
CA LYS A 424 6.29 2.06 -20.13
C LYS A 424 7.40 2.20 -19.10
N CYS A 425 8.13 3.32 -19.11
CA CYS A 425 9.10 3.66 -18.08
C CYS A 425 8.54 4.80 -17.23
N GLU A 426 8.56 4.64 -15.90
CA GLU A 426 8.17 5.70 -14.98
C GLU A 426 9.14 6.88 -15.06
N SER A 427 8.64 8.05 -14.72
CA SER A 427 9.42 9.29 -14.78
C SER A 427 10.49 9.34 -13.68
N PRO A 428 11.78 9.51 -14.00
CA PRO A 428 12.81 9.72 -12.98
C PRO A 428 12.54 10.92 -12.06
N LYS A 429 11.83 11.96 -12.54
CA LYS A 429 11.42 13.12 -11.73
C LYS A 429 10.36 12.71 -10.70
N LYS A 430 9.37 11.90 -11.11
CA LYS A 430 8.36 11.37 -10.17
C LYS A 430 9.00 10.49 -9.12
N GLY A 431 9.91 9.59 -9.51
CA GLY A 431 10.66 8.76 -8.56
C GLY A 431 11.48 9.58 -7.56
N LEU A 432 12.12 10.69 -8.01
CA LEU A 432 12.82 11.61 -7.11
C LEU A 432 11.86 12.26 -6.10
N ILE A 433 10.71 12.75 -6.57
CA ILE A 433 9.71 13.37 -5.69
C ILE A 433 9.19 12.35 -4.68
N GLN A 434 8.83 11.15 -5.13
CA GLN A 434 8.38 10.08 -4.25
C GLN A 434 9.43 9.70 -3.20
N TYR A 435 10.73 9.62 -3.59
CA TYR A 435 11.83 9.39 -2.63
C TYR A 435 11.89 10.48 -1.56
N ILE A 436 11.81 11.74 -1.97
CA ILE A 436 11.85 12.88 -1.05
C ILE A 436 10.67 12.86 -0.08
N LEU A 437 9.47 12.60 -0.60
CA LEU A 437 8.26 12.49 0.23
C LEU A 437 8.32 11.30 1.19
N SER A 438 8.88 10.18 0.75
CA SER A 438 8.98 8.95 1.54
C SER A 438 10.03 9.04 2.64
N CYS A 439 11.23 9.54 2.31
CA CYS A 439 12.39 9.56 3.22
C CYS A 439 12.68 10.94 3.81
N GLY A 440 11.83 11.94 3.57
CA GLY A 440 12.06 13.30 4.04
C GLY A 440 11.75 13.51 5.52
N ASN A 441 12.31 14.57 6.05
CA ASN A 441 12.03 15.04 7.42
C ASN A 441 10.83 16.01 7.43
N ARG A 442 10.54 16.58 8.59
CA ARG A 442 9.47 17.57 8.80
C ARG A 442 9.56 18.79 7.86
N GLY A 443 10.78 19.22 7.48
CA GLY A 443 10.97 20.33 6.56
C GLY A 443 10.39 20.14 5.14
N ILE A 444 10.12 18.89 4.75
CA ILE A 444 9.47 18.57 3.46
C ILE A 444 8.05 19.14 3.39
N GLY A 445 7.36 19.28 4.50
CA GLY A 445 6.03 19.87 4.55
C GLY A 445 5.96 21.24 3.87
N ALA A 446 6.99 22.08 4.04
CA ALA A 446 7.03 23.42 3.44
C ALA A 446 7.02 23.41 1.90
N ILE A 447 7.66 22.44 1.24
CA ILE A 447 7.63 22.34 -0.22
C ILE A 447 6.32 21.74 -0.72
N ILE A 448 5.70 20.84 0.07
CA ILE A 448 4.35 20.34 -0.23
C ILE A 448 3.36 21.51 -0.16
N GLU A 449 3.38 22.32 0.89
CA GLU A 449 2.54 23.52 1.05
C GLU A 449 2.77 24.52 -0.09
N LYS A 450 4.03 24.77 -0.47
CA LYS A 450 4.37 25.62 -1.61
C LYS A 450 3.71 25.17 -2.91
N SER A 451 3.55 23.87 -3.12
CA SER A 451 2.94 23.31 -4.33
C SER A 451 1.48 23.73 -4.53
N LEU A 452 0.78 24.13 -3.46
CA LEU A 452 -0.60 24.66 -3.52
C LEU A 452 -0.72 26.00 -4.28
N THR A 453 0.36 26.72 -4.44
CA THR A 453 0.39 28.00 -5.12
C THR A 453 1.27 27.98 -6.35
N LYS A 454 2.40 27.27 -6.30
CA LYS A 454 3.37 27.18 -7.39
C LYS A 454 4.09 25.85 -7.35
N GLN A 455 4.03 25.11 -8.46
CA GLN A 455 4.74 23.84 -8.58
C GLN A 455 6.26 24.03 -8.40
N PRO A 456 6.87 23.30 -7.45
CA PRO A 456 8.31 23.36 -7.22
C PRO A 456 9.10 22.90 -8.45
N THR A 457 10.20 23.59 -8.71
CA THR A 457 11.12 23.23 -9.79
C THR A 457 11.93 21.98 -9.43
N LEU A 458 12.51 21.32 -10.44
CA LEU A 458 13.41 20.19 -10.21
C LEU A 458 14.65 20.60 -9.38
N LYS A 459 15.08 21.85 -9.46
CA LYS A 459 16.21 22.38 -8.67
C LYS A 459 15.83 22.40 -7.19
N GLU A 460 14.68 22.96 -6.84
CA GLU A 460 14.18 23.03 -5.47
C GLU A 460 14.00 21.63 -4.86
N TRP A 461 13.46 20.67 -5.62
CA TRP A 461 13.37 19.29 -5.15
C TRP A 461 14.74 18.66 -4.86
N LYS A 462 15.76 18.93 -5.67
CA LYS A 462 17.12 18.40 -5.45
C LYS A 462 17.81 19.03 -4.25
N GLU A 463 17.53 20.29 -3.93
CA GLU A 463 18.12 20.99 -2.79
C GLU A 463 17.69 20.39 -1.45
N ILE A 464 16.48 19.85 -1.38
CA ILE A 464 15.93 19.21 -0.15
C ILE A 464 16.02 17.69 -0.16
N MET A 465 16.69 17.09 -1.14
CA MET A 465 16.80 15.65 -1.26
C MET A 465 17.48 15.03 -0.04
N PRO A 466 16.84 14.06 0.64
CA PRO A 466 17.44 13.39 1.80
C PRO A 466 18.74 12.68 1.45
N LYS A 467 19.70 12.72 2.38
CA LYS A 467 20.96 11.99 2.31
C LYS A 467 21.28 11.46 3.70
N TYR A 468 21.33 10.16 3.85
CA TYR A 468 21.63 9.51 5.12
C TYR A 468 22.81 8.57 4.98
N ASN A 469 23.69 8.61 5.97
CA ASN A 469 24.68 7.55 6.17
C ASN A 469 24.08 6.48 7.10
N ILE A 470 24.70 5.31 7.13
CA ILE A 470 24.15 4.15 7.85
C ILE A 470 24.03 4.36 9.37
N ASP A 471 24.76 5.31 9.93
CA ASP A 471 24.76 5.62 11.36
C ASP A 471 24.06 6.95 11.68
N ASP A 472 23.53 7.64 10.68
CA ASP A 472 22.78 8.89 10.89
C ASP A 472 21.41 8.58 11.52
N PRO A 473 20.90 9.45 12.43
CA PRO A 473 19.54 9.37 12.91
C PRO A 473 18.57 9.63 11.75
N LEU A 474 17.58 8.75 11.63
CA LEU A 474 16.58 8.86 10.56
C LEU A 474 15.31 9.57 11.07
N PRO A 475 14.59 10.31 10.21
CA PRO A 475 13.40 11.08 10.61
C PRO A 475 12.31 10.22 11.31
N TRP A 476 12.25 8.94 11.00
CA TRP A 476 11.25 8.00 11.53
C TRP A 476 11.75 7.16 12.71
N ASN A 477 12.85 7.53 13.38
CA ASN A 477 13.40 6.75 14.51
C ASN A 477 12.48 6.67 15.73
N ASN A 478 11.47 7.55 15.79
CA ASN A 478 10.45 7.49 16.83
C ASN A 478 9.37 6.42 16.56
N ILE A 479 9.38 5.83 15.36
CA ILE A 479 8.43 4.80 14.96
C ILE A 479 9.11 3.43 15.05
N ASP A 480 8.67 2.61 15.99
CA ASP A 480 9.11 1.22 16.12
C ASP A 480 8.14 0.29 15.38
N VAL A 481 8.58 -0.25 14.25
CA VAL A 481 7.80 -1.19 13.43
C VAL A 481 8.06 -2.66 13.81
N GLY A 482 8.73 -2.90 14.93
CA GLY A 482 9.09 -4.24 15.41
C GLY A 482 10.35 -4.82 14.74
N VAL A 483 10.81 -4.27 13.63
CA VAL A 483 12.05 -4.72 12.97
C VAL A 483 13.24 -3.89 13.45
N ASN A 484 14.22 -4.54 14.07
CA ASN A 484 15.36 -3.83 14.64
C ASN A 484 16.33 -3.29 13.57
N GLU A 485 16.91 -2.12 13.84
CA GLU A 485 17.83 -1.44 12.94
C GLU A 485 19.10 -2.26 12.63
N LYS A 486 19.59 -3.05 13.61
CA LYS A 486 20.75 -3.92 13.44
C LYS A 486 20.53 -4.94 12.31
N PHE A 487 19.33 -5.51 12.23
CA PHE A 487 18.97 -6.43 11.16
C PHE A 487 18.96 -5.70 9.79
N LEU A 488 18.36 -4.50 9.73
CA LEU A 488 18.34 -3.71 8.50
C LEU A 488 19.77 -3.34 8.03
N LYS A 489 20.66 -2.98 8.95
CA LYS A 489 22.08 -2.71 8.65
C LYS A 489 22.82 -3.96 8.14
N ILE A 490 22.53 -5.13 8.70
CA ILE A 490 23.07 -6.40 8.19
C ILE A 490 22.60 -6.67 6.77
N GLU A 491 21.30 -6.49 6.52
CA GLU A 491 20.72 -6.69 5.19
C GLU A 491 21.25 -5.67 4.16
N ASN A 492 21.50 -4.42 4.57
CA ASN A 492 22.15 -3.43 3.72
C ASN A 492 23.60 -3.83 3.36
N LYS A 493 24.36 -4.43 4.29
CA LYS A 493 25.69 -5.00 3.98
C LYS A 493 25.61 -6.22 3.05
N ARG A 494 24.62 -7.09 3.24
CA ARG A 494 24.41 -8.30 2.41
C ARG A 494 24.12 -7.96 0.95
N LEU A 495 23.33 -6.90 0.68
CA LEU A 495 23.03 -6.48 -0.69
C LEU A 495 24.31 -6.15 -1.50
N ARG A 496 25.31 -5.51 -0.86
CA ARG A 496 26.59 -5.14 -1.50
C ARG A 496 27.47 -6.36 -1.80
N ASN A 497 27.27 -7.43 -1.04
CA ASN A 497 28.04 -8.68 -1.16
C ASN A 497 27.28 -9.77 -1.95
N LEU A 498 26.15 -9.45 -2.57
CA LEU A 498 25.27 -10.38 -3.29
C LEU A 498 24.81 -11.57 -2.43
N LYS A 499 24.81 -11.43 -1.10
CA LYS A 499 24.38 -12.49 -0.18
C LYS A 499 22.87 -12.43 0.01
N GLN A 500 22.22 -13.55 -0.28
CA GLN A 500 20.79 -13.71 -0.05
C GLN A 500 20.50 -14.05 1.41
N THR A 501 19.28 -13.75 1.83
CA THR A 501 18.72 -14.11 3.13
C THR A 501 17.52 -14.99 2.84
N PRO A 502 17.53 -16.26 3.29
CA PRO A 502 16.40 -17.16 3.08
C PRO A 502 15.09 -16.61 3.68
N TRP A 503 13.99 -17.25 3.37
CA TRP A 503 12.68 -16.83 3.87
C TRP A 503 12.50 -17.17 5.34
N CYS A 504 11.66 -16.41 6.03
CA CYS A 504 11.40 -16.64 7.45
C CYS A 504 10.78 -18.03 7.76
N GLU A 505 10.07 -18.63 6.77
CA GLU A 505 9.40 -19.93 6.88
C GLU A 505 10.35 -21.14 6.79
N THR A 506 11.60 -20.97 6.39
CA THR A 506 12.54 -22.08 6.24
C THR A 506 13.12 -22.60 7.57
N GLY A 507 12.52 -22.21 8.70
CA GLY A 507 12.91 -22.64 10.05
C GLY A 507 14.09 -21.88 10.66
N LEU A 508 14.69 -20.97 9.94
CA LEU A 508 15.80 -20.13 10.41
C LEU A 508 15.29 -18.76 10.87
N CYS A 509 15.38 -18.48 12.16
CA CYS A 509 15.09 -17.14 12.68
C CYS A 509 16.31 -16.22 12.50
N TYR A 510 16.11 -15.06 11.85
CA TYR A 510 17.15 -14.06 11.62
C TYR A 510 17.27 -13.02 12.73
N ASN A 511 16.52 -13.17 13.82
CA ASN A 511 16.48 -12.22 14.93
C ASN A 511 16.19 -10.78 14.45
N CYS A 512 15.23 -10.64 13.52
CA CYS A 512 14.85 -9.30 13.02
C CYS A 512 14.10 -8.47 14.06
N GLY A 513 13.61 -9.07 15.15
CA GLY A 513 12.89 -8.41 16.23
C GLY A 513 11.36 -8.42 16.10
N ALA A 514 10.81 -8.79 14.94
CA ALA A 514 9.37 -8.66 14.68
C ALA A 514 8.48 -9.69 15.36
N CYS A 515 9.05 -10.79 15.85
CA CYS A 515 8.32 -11.80 16.62
C CYS A 515 8.76 -11.72 18.09
N GLU A 516 7.82 -11.70 19.00
CA GLU A 516 8.12 -12.01 20.40
C GLU A 516 8.53 -13.48 20.48
N LYS A 517 9.72 -13.75 21.06
CA LYS A 517 10.18 -15.10 21.32
C LYS A 517 9.70 -15.55 22.68
#